data_3fe2576ee53f156051809ff04b3867f1
#
_entry.id   3fe2576ee53f156051809ff04b3867f1
#
_cell.length_a   1.000
_cell.length_b   1.000
_cell.length_c   1.000
_cell.angle_alpha   90.00
_cell.angle_beta   90.00
_cell.angle_gamma   90.00
#
_symmetry.space_group_name_H-M   'P 1'
#
loop_
_entity.id
_entity.type
_entity.pdbx_description
1 polymer ?
#
loop_
_entity_poly.entity_id
_entity_poly.type
_entity_poly.pdbx_seq_one_letter_code
_entity_poly.pdbx_strand_id
1 'polypeptide(L)'
;MISACTGIQPTPSAENAAEPTSLTHIRLPMGYIPNVQFAPFYVAVEKGYFRDAGIEIEFDYSFETDGVTLAGSNELQFALVSGEQVLLARAQGLPVVYVLGWWQDYPVGIVAKSEQGIQTPEDLAGKHIGVPGLFGASYVGLRALLEAGGLEESDINLDSIGYNQVEALATDQIEAAVIYVVNEPTQLRALGYDVDVVPVSDYVQLASNGLITNETTIAENPELIRNMVQATLRGIEYTINNPEEAYEICEKYIENLAQADERVQKKVLENSIQFWKADQPGFSDPKAWENMQNVLLDMGLLSEPLDLGQAFTNEYIKQME
;
A
#
# COMPACT_ATOMS: atom_id res chain seq x y z
N MET A 1 47.29 -34.67 64.07
CA MET A 1 46.06 -35.01 63.32
C MET A 1 45.42 -33.70 62.85
N ILE A 2 45.60 -33.39 61.61
CA ILE A 2 45.09 -32.15 61.01
C ILE A 2 43.89 -32.55 60.14
N SER A 3 42.70 -32.10 60.56
CA SER A 3 41.45 -32.36 59.83
C SER A 3 41.26 -31.26 58.77
N ALA A 4 41.21 -31.61 57.51
CA ALA A 4 40.94 -30.70 56.39
C ALA A 4 39.41 -30.60 56.16
N CYS A 5 38.87 -29.44 56.34
CA CYS A 5 37.51 -29.11 55.93
C CYS A 5 37.50 -28.75 54.43
N THR A 6 36.88 -29.59 53.62
CA THR A 6 36.60 -29.32 52.19
C THR A 6 35.35 -28.44 52.10
N GLY A 7 35.53 -27.16 51.67
CA GLY A 7 34.42 -26.29 51.37
C GLY A 7 33.77 -26.65 50.05
N ILE A 8 32.45 -26.89 50.06
CA ILE A 8 31.60 -27.06 48.88
C ILE A 8 31.30 -25.66 48.34
N GLN A 9 31.80 -25.32 47.13
CA GLN A 9 31.40 -24.14 46.41
C GLN A 9 29.99 -24.34 45.81
N PRO A 10 29.09 -23.37 45.93
CA PRO A 10 27.79 -23.41 45.25
C PRO A 10 28.01 -23.28 43.75
N THR A 11 27.40 -24.18 42.97
CA THR A 11 27.26 -24.12 41.52
C THR A 11 26.46 -22.86 41.14
N PRO A 12 26.85 -22.09 40.10
CA PRO A 12 26.06 -21.00 39.64
C PRO A 12 24.72 -21.52 39.09
N SER A 13 23.64 -20.90 39.56
CA SER A 13 22.29 -21.13 39.08
C SER A 13 22.25 -20.91 37.57
N ALA A 14 21.59 -21.81 36.85
CA ALA A 14 21.27 -21.68 35.44
C ALA A 14 20.54 -20.32 35.24
N GLU A 15 21.07 -19.49 34.34
CA GLU A 15 20.39 -18.33 33.81
C GLU A 15 19.00 -18.78 33.35
N ASN A 16 18.00 -18.08 33.83
CA ASN A 16 16.63 -18.15 33.32
C ASN A 16 16.67 -17.89 31.80
N ALA A 17 16.58 -18.96 31.01
CA ALA A 17 16.17 -18.80 29.61
C ALA A 17 14.79 -18.18 29.66
N ALA A 18 14.67 -16.95 29.16
CA ALA A 18 13.39 -16.28 28.98
C ALA A 18 12.50 -17.24 28.17
N GLU A 19 11.31 -17.53 28.68
CA GLU A 19 10.31 -18.28 27.92
C GLU A 19 10.13 -17.59 26.55
N PRO A 20 10.02 -18.33 25.45
CA PRO A 20 9.78 -17.72 24.16
C PRO A 20 8.48 -16.92 24.26
N THR A 21 8.58 -15.60 24.17
CA THR A 21 7.41 -14.71 24.07
C THR A 21 6.59 -15.19 22.89
N SER A 22 5.34 -15.60 23.13
CA SER A 22 4.45 -16.03 22.06
C SER A 22 4.26 -14.88 21.07
N LEU A 23 4.54 -15.12 19.78
CA LEU A 23 4.31 -14.13 18.74
C LEU A 23 2.82 -13.84 18.59
N THR A 24 2.48 -12.58 18.37
CA THR A 24 1.12 -12.19 18.00
C THR A 24 0.93 -12.50 16.52
N HIS A 25 0.01 -13.41 16.21
CA HIS A 25 -0.32 -13.76 14.82
C HIS A 25 -1.23 -12.68 14.22
N ILE A 26 -0.79 -12.11 13.08
CA ILE A 26 -1.50 -11.07 12.34
C ILE A 26 -1.77 -11.57 10.92
N ARG A 27 -3.06 -11.78 10.60
CA ARG A 27 -3.51 -11.92 9.21
C ARG A 27 -3.63 -10.54 8.61
N LEU A 28 -2.83 -10.25 7.58
CA LEU A 28 -2.72 -8.95 6.95
C LEU A 28 -3.32 -8.96 5.54
N PRO A 29 -4.54 -8.41 5.35
CA PRO A 29 -5.09 -8.17 4.02
C PRO A 29 -4.22 -7.19 3.24
N MET A 30 -3.82 -7.58 2.02
CA MET A 30 -2.89 -6.85 1.16
C MET A 30 -3.61 -5.99 0.10
N GLY A 31 -4.89 -6.25 -0.15
CA GLY A 31 -5.71 -5.46 -1.08
C GLY A 31 -5.49 -5.73 -2.57
N TYR A 32 -4.49 -6.52 -2.93
CA TYR A 32 -4.15 -6.84 -4.32
C TYR A 32 -3.49 -8.22 -4.43
N ILE A 33 -3.33 -8.72 -5.65
CA ILE A 33 -2.63 -9.98 -5.93
C ILE A 33 -1.14 -9.89 -5.56
N PRO A 34 -0.45 -11.03 -5.27
CA PRO A 34 0.99 -11.04 -5.00
C PRO A 34 1.78 -10.32 -6.08
N ASN A 35 2.59 -9.33 -5.67
CA ASN A 35 3.33 -8.46 -6.59
C ASN A 35 4.64 -7.96 -5.94
N VAL A 36 5.65 -7.62 -6.76
CA VAL A 36 6.93 -7.04 -6.28
C VAL A 36 6.74 -5.71 -5.56
N GLN A 37 5.62 -5.02 -5.74
CA GLN A 37 5.26 -3.81 -5.01
C GLN A 37 5.08 -4.06 -3.50
N PHE A 38 4.86 -5.32 -3.07
CA PHE A 38 4.81 -5.69 -1.65
C PHE A 38 6.17 -6.08 -1.06
N ALA A 39 7.27 -5.91 -1.80
CA ALA A 39 8.62 -6.25 -1.35
C ALA A 39 8.95 -5.76 0.07
N PRO A 40 8.58 -4.54 0.52
CA PRO A 40 8.84 -4.10 1.89
C PRO A 40 8.31 -5.03 2.98
N PHE A 41 7.12 -5.60 2.77
CA PHE A 41 6.47 -6.50 3.72
C PHE A 41 7.13 -7.89 3.69
N TYR A 42 7.44 -8.41 2.51
CA TYR A 42 8.16 -9.68 2.35
C TYR A 42 9.56 -9.61 2.98
N VAL A 43 10.26 -8.51 2.73
CA VAL A 43 11.57 -8.22 3.33
C VAL A 43 11.45 -8.14 4.85
N ALA A 44 10.45 -7.46 5.39
CA ALA A 44 10.26 -7.35 6.83
C ALA A 44 10.02 -8.72 7.50
N VAL A 45 9.34 -9.65 6.82
CA VAL A 45 9.19 -11.03 7.28
C VAL A 45 10.52 -11.78 7.20
N GLU A 46 11.19 -11.80 6.05
CA GLU A 46 12.41 -12.58 5.81
C GLU A 46 13.60 -12.09 6.64
N LYS A 47 13.71 -10.79 6.87
CA LYS A 47 14.71 -10.18 7.74
C LYS A 47 14.38 -10.30 9.23
N GLY A 48 13.24 -10.86 9.56
CA GLY A 48 12.80 -11.07 10.93
C GLY A 48 12.32 -9.81 11.65
N TYR A 49 12.09 -8.68 10.96
CA TYR A 49 11.72 -7.42 11.59
C TYR A 49 10.38 -7.50 12.33
N PHE A 50 9.39 -8.20 11.76
CA PHE A 50 8.14 -8.47 12.45
C PHE A 50 8.33 -9.40 13.65
N ARG A 51 9.14 -10.47 13.51
CA ARG A 51 9.43 -11.41 14.60
C ARG A 51 10.14 -10.72 15.76
N ASP A 52 11.13 -9.86 15.48
CA ASP A 52 11.83 -9.06 16.50
C ASP A 52 10.86 -8.14 17.26
N ALA A 53 9.78 -7.72 16.58
CA ALA A 53 8.69 -6.91 17.12
C ALA A 53 7.59 -7.74 17.81
N GLY A 54 7.77 -9.06 17.94
CA GLY A 54 6.78 -9.95 18.56
C GLY A 54 5.60 -10.30 17.66
N ILE A 55 5.73 -10.14 16.33
CA ILE A 55 4.66 -10.33 15.35
C ILE A 55 5.00 -11.47 14.39
N GLU A 56 4.00 -12.29 14.06
CA GLU A 56 4.02 -13.27 12.98
C GLU A 56 2.98 -12.87 11.94
N ILE A 57 3.39 -12.68 10.68
CA ILE A 57 2.52 -12.22 9.58
C ILE A 57 2.05 -13.40 8.74
N GLU A 58 0.74 -13.44 8.48
CA GLU A 58 0.10 -14.22 7.42
C GLU A 58 -0.46 -13.24 6.37
N PHE A 59 0.04 -13.29 5.14
CA PHE A 59 -0.46 -12.44 4.05
C PHE A 59 -1.77 -12.99 3.49
N ASP A 60 -2.76 -12.10 3.37
CA ASP A 60 -4.08 -12.39 2.81
C ASP A 60 -4.32 -11.48 1.59
N TYR A 61 -4.45 -12.07 0.41
CA TYR A 61 -4.60 -11.30 -0.85
C TYR A 61 -6.08 -11.07 -1.22
N SER A 62 -6.91 -10.81 -0.21
CA SER A 62 -8.30 -10.38 -0.38
C SER A 62 -8.39 -8.91 -0.82
N PHE A 63 -9.59 -8.47 -1.23
CA PHE A 63 -9.83 -7.09 -1.64
C PHE A 63 -9.73 -6.10 -0.46
N GLU A 64 -9.37 -4.84 -0.75
CA GLU A 64 -9.29 -3.76 0.25
C GLU A 64 -10.61 -3.59 1.03
N THR A 65 -11.76 -3.70 0.34
CA THR A 65 -13.10 -3.59 0.95
C THR A 65 -13.36 -4.64 2.03
N ASP A 66 -12.83 -5.86 1.84
CA ASP A 66 -12.93 -6.92 2.84
C ASP A 66 -12.00 -6.61 4.03
N GLY A 67 -10.75 -6.22 3.72
CA GLY A 67 -9.75 -5.86 4.72
C GLY A 67 -10.19 -4.70 5.62
N VAL A 68 -10.73 -3.61 5.03
CA VAL A 68 -11.21 -2.45 5.80
C VAL A 68 -12.42 -2.81 6.67
N THR A 69 -13.31 -3.67 6.16
CA THR A 69 -14.49 -4.12 6.92
C THR A 69 -14.08 -4.95 8.13
N LEU A 70 -13.17 -5.92 7.94
CA LEU A 70 -12.67 -6.79 9.01
C LEU A 70 -11.86 -6.00 10.05
N ALA A 71 -11.07 -5.02 9.62
CA ALA A 71 -10.36 -4.13 10.54
C ALA A 71 -11.35 -3.26 11.33
N GLY A 72 -12.35 -2.66 10.65
CA GLY A 72 -13.35 -1.80 11.28
C GLY A 72 -14.28 -2.53 12.25
N SER A 73 -14.56 -3.82 12.02
CA SER A 73 -15.32 -4.67 12.95
C SER A 73 -14.48 -5.25 14.09
N ASN A 74 -13.17 -4.94 14.12
CA ASN A 74 -12.20 -5.48 15.08
C ASN A 74 -12.02 -7.02 14.99
N GLU A 75 -12.32 -7.62 13.83
CA GLU A 75 -11.99 -9.01 13.54
C GLU A 75 -10.51 -9.16 13.16
N LEU A 76 -9.92 -8.13 12.55
CA LEU A 76 -8.49 -8.01 12.29
C LEU A 76 -7.95 -6.72 12.90
N GLN A 77 -6.66 -6.71 13.25
CA GLN A 77 -6.00 -5.55 13.82
C GLN A 77 -5.50 -4.58 12.76
N PHE A 78 -5.15 -5.09 11.56
CA PHE A 78 -4.54 -4.32 10.48
C PHE A 78 -5.06 -4.76 9.11
N ALA A 79 -4.97 -3.83 8.14
CA ALA A 79 -5.10 -4.10 6.72
C ALA A 79 -4.30 -3.06 5.91
N LEU A 80 -3.92 -3.40 4.67
CA LEU A 80 -3.42 -2.44 3.69
C LEU A 80 -4.58 -1.98 2.82
N VAL A 81 -4.81 -0.67 2.78
CA VAL A 81 -5.89 -0.07 2.00
C VAL A 81 -5.47 1.31 1.49
N SER A 82 -6.16 1.80 0.49
CA SER A 82 -6.05 3.17 -0.01
C SER A 82 -6.83 4.16 0.87
N GLY A 83 -6.45 5.44 0.83
CA GLY A 83 -6.96 6.47 1.75
C GLY A 83 -8.47 6.68 1.65
N GLU A 84 -9.06 6.59 0.44
CA GLU A 84 -10.51 6.72 0.26
C GLU A 84 -11.29 5.64 1.00
N GLN A 85 -10.75 4.42 1.12
CA GLN A 85 -11.41 3.33 1.86
C GLN A 85 -11.58 3.69 3.33
N VAL A 86 -10.62 4.41 3.91
CA VAL A 86 -10.70 4.89 5.30
C VAL A 86 -11.86 5.87 5.48
N LEU A 87 -11.96 6.87 4.61
CA LEU A 87 -13.03 7.87 4.69
C LEU A 87 -14.41 7.24 4.46
N LEU A 88 -14.53 6.36 3.46
CA LEU A 88 -15.77 5.66 3.16
C LEU A 88 -16.20 4.72 4.30
N ALA A 89 -15.26 4.02 4.92
CA ALA A 89 -15.52 3.17 6.07
C ALA A 89 -15.98 3.99 7.29
N ARG A 90 -15.31 5.13 7.57
CA ARG A 90 -15.70 6.02 8.66
C ARG A 90 -17.08 6.64 8.43
N ALA A 91 -17.43 7.01 7.22
CA ALA A 91 -18.77 7.46 6.87
C ALA A 91 -19.86 6.40 7.15
N GLN A 92 -19.49 5.12 7.12
CA GLN A 92 -20.36 3.99 7.48
C GLN A 92 -20.31 3.63 8.98
N GLY A 93 -19.56 4.39 9.79
CA GLY A 93 -19.42 4.18 11.23
C GLY A 93 -18.38 3.10 11.62
N LEU A 94 -17.54 2.65 10.70
CA LEU A 94 -16.43 1.74 11.00
C LEU A 94 -15.24 2.55 11.55
N PRO A 95 -14.75 2.28 12.77
CA PRO A 95 -13.76 3.11 13.47
C PRO A 95 -12.31 2.78 13.03
N VAL A 96 -12.04 2.79 11.72
CA VAL A 96 -10.70 2.54 11.18
C VAL A 96 -9.84 3.80 11.24
N VAL A 97 -8.53 3.63 11.44
CA VAL A 97 -7.55 4.73 11.51
C VAL A 97 -6.32 4.36 10.69
N TYR A 98 -5.92 5.25 9.81
CA TYR A 98 -4.70 5.11 9.01
C TYR A 98 -3.47 5.52 9.84
N VAL A 99 -2.46 4.67 9.90
CA VAL A 99 -1.33 4.79 10.83
C VAL A 99 0.05 4.82 10.17
N LEU A 100 0.13 4.54 8.85
CA LEU A 100 1.38 4.59 8.09
C LEU A 100 1.10 4.72 6.59
N GLY A 101 1.69 5.73 5.94
CA GLY A 101 1.72 5.86 4.50
C GLY A 101 2.77 4.92 3.88
N TRP A 102 2.32 3.91 3.17
CA TRP A 102 3.25 3.02 2.45
C TRP A 102 3.72 3.68 1.14
N TRP A 103 2.78 4.19 0.35
CA TRP A 103 3.06 5.02 -0.81
C TRP A 103 3.06 6.49 -0.40
N GLN A 104 4.08 7.24 -0.78
CA GLN A 104 4.20 8.65 -0.41
C GLN A 104 3.46 9.57 -1.38
N ASP A 105 3.41 9.18 -2.67
CA ASP A 105 2.59 9.80 -3.69
C ASP A 105 1.48 8.84 -4.13
N TYR A 106 0.38 9.42 -4.66
CA TYR A 106 -0.74 8.64 -5.15
C TYR A 106 -0.35 7.89 -6.43
N PRO A 107 -0.33 6.54 -6.44
CA PRO A 107 0.31 5.78 -7.51
C PRO A 107 -0.54 5.61 -8.77
N VAL A 108 -1.77 6.14 -8.78
CA VAL A 108 -2.70 5.98 -9.90
C VAL A 108 -2.44 7.01 -11.00
N GLY A 109 -2.68 6.61 -12.21
CA GLY A 109 -2.63 7.46 -13.40
C GLY A 109 -3.39 6.85 -14.56
N ILE A 110 -3.37 7.56 -15.66
CA ILE A 110 -3.83 7.07 -16.97
C ILE A 110 -2.61 6.71 -17.82
N VAL A 111 -2.66 5.59 -18.51
CA VAL A 111 -1.72 5.25 -19.59
C VAL A 111 -2.47 5.11 -20.90
N ALA A 112 -1.88 5.62 -21.97
CA ALA A 112 -2.35 5.42 -23.35
C ALA A 112 -1.18 5.17 -24.29
N LYS A 113 -1.41 4.53 -25.44
CA LYS A 113 -0.41 4.53 -26.51
C LYS A 113 -0.18 5.96 -27.00
N SER A 114 1.07 6.36 -27.24
CA SER A 114 1.42 7.76 -27.56
C SER A 114 0.69 8.29 -28.79
N GLU A 115 0.30 7.41 -29.71
CA GLU A 115 -0.52 7.76 -30.89
C GLU A 115 -1.93 8.25 -30.55
N GLN A 116 -2.44 7.99 -29.35
CA GLN A 116 -3.74 8.48 -28.87
C GLN A 116 -3.70 9.96 -28.47
N GLY A 117 -2.49 10.51 -28.27
CA GLY A 117 -2.29 11.93 -27.96
C GLY A 117 -2.83 12.36 -26.61
N ILE A 118 -2.91 11.45 -25.62
CA ILE A 118 -3.40 11.72 -24.27
C ILE A 118 -2.19 12.09 -23.39
N GLN A 119 -2.04 13.37 -23.07
CA GLN A 119 -0.93 13.92 -22.30
C GLN A 119 -1.40 14.75 -21.10
N THR A 120 -2.66 15.18 -21.10
CA THR A 120 -3.29 15.95 -20.03
C THR A 120 -4.66 15.36 -19.70
N PRO A 121 -5.26 15.70 -18.53
CA PRO A 121 -6.62 15.24 -18.21
C PRO A 121 -7.68 15.68 -19.21
N GLU A 122 -7.55 16.85 -19.83
CA GLU A 122 -8.48 17.38 -20.82
C GLU A 122 -8.56 16.49 -22.08
N ASP A 123 -7.46 15.79 -22.41
CA ASP A 123 -7.40 14.91 -23.58
C ASP A 123 -8.23 13.62 -23.39
N LEU A 124 -8.75 13.37 -22.19
CA LEU A 124 -9.61 12.22 -21.88
C LEU A 124 -11.02 12.38 -22.47
N ALA A 125 -11.42 13.62 -22.86
CA ALA A 125 -12.74 13.87 -23.42
C ALA A 125 -13.06 12.97 -24.63
N GLY A 126 -14.19 12.27 -24.56
CA GLY A 126 -14.66 11.34 -25.60
C GLY A 126 -13.92 10.03 -25.71
N LYS A 127 -12.88 9.79 -24.89
CA LYS A 127 -12.04 8.58 -24.94
C LYS A 127 -12.71 7.37 -24.34
N HIS A 128 -12.34 6.21 -24.85
CA HIS A 128 -12.71 4.90 -24.30
C HIS A 128 -11.66 4.45 -23.28
N ILE A 129 -12.04 4.46 -22.01
CA ILE A 129 -11.13 4.26 -20.88
C ILE A 129 -11.50 2.98 -20.12
N GLY A 130 -10.54 2.13 -19.90
CA GLY A 130 -10.67 0.94 -19.05
C GLY A 130 -10.24 1.22 -17.62
N VAL A 131 -11.03 0.79 -16.63
CA VAL A 131 -10.71 0.84 -15.21
C VAL A 131 -10.83 -0.56 -14.61
N PRO A 132 -10.00 -0.95 -13.60
CA PRO A 132 -10.13 -2.26 -12.96
C PRO A 132 -11.53 -2.54 -12.39
N GLY A 133 -12.16 -1.51 -11.80
CA GLY A 133 -13.50 -1.56 -11.25
C GLY A 133 -13.98 -0.15 -10.92
N LEU A 134 -15.27 0.03 -10.74
CA LEU A 134 -15.88 1.33 -10.38
C LEU A 134 -15.83 1.55 -8.87
N PHE A 135 -14.68 1.27 -8.26
CA PHE A 135 -14.40 1.42 -6.84
C PHE A 135 -12.88 1.50 -6.60
N GLY A 136 -12.48 1.87 -5.38
CA GLY A 136 -11.09 1.87 -4.93
C GLY A 136 -10.25 2.99 -5.56
N ALA A 137 -8.95 2.95 -5.27
CA ALA A 137 -7.99 3.99 -5.69
C ALA A 137 -8.03 4.31 -7.17
N SER A 138 -8.16 3.31 -8.04
CA SER A 138 -8.19 3.49 -9.50
C SER A 138 -9.37 4.34 -9.94
N TYR A 139 -10.57 4.06 -9.43
CA TYR A 139 -11.76 4.83 -9.81
C TYR A 139 -11.73 6.24 -9.23
N VAL A 140 -11.36 6.40 -7.96
CA VAL A 140 -11.25 7.72 -7.32
C VAL A 140 -10.17 8.56 -8.00
N GLY A 141 -9.02 7.97 -8.36
CA GLY A 141 -7.97 8.65 -9.11
C GLY A 141 -8.41 9.11 -10.51
N LEU A 142 -9.18 8.28 -11.23
CA LEU A 142 -9.79 8.69 -12.51
C LEU A 142 -10.71 9.90 -12.32
N ARG A 143 -11.60 9.85 -11.34
CA ARG A 143 -12.54 10.96 -11.07
C ARG A 143 -11.80 12.26 -10.72
N ALA A 144 -10.71 12.16 -9.92
CA ALA A 144 -9.87 13.31 -9.62
C ALA A 144 -9.16 13.89 -10.86
N LEU A 145 -8.73 13.05 -11.80
CA LEU A 145 -8.17 13.52 -13.08
C LEU A 145 -9.24 14.18 -13.97
N LEU A 146 -10.44 13.58 -14.04
CA LEU A 146 -11.55 14.19 -14.81
C LEU A 146 -11.89 15.58 -14.26
N GLU A 147 -12.01 15.72 -12.94
CA GLU A 147 -12.24 17.03 -12.29
C GLU A 147 -11.11 18.03 -12.63
N ALA A 148 -9.84 17.60 -12.54
CA ALA A 148 -8.69 18.44 -12.90
C ALA A 148 -8.74 18.92 -14.37
N GLY A 149 -9.25 18.09 -15.28
CA GLY A 149 -9.47 18.42 -16.68
C GLY A 149 -10.80 19.15 -16.96
N GLY A 150 -11.60 19.45 -15.93
CA GLY A 150 -12.93 20.06 -16.09
C GLY A 150 -13.93 19.14 -16.80
N LEU A 151 -13.77 17.84 -16.66
CA LEU A 151 -14.61 16.81 -17.27
C LEU A 151 -15.46 16.09 -16.20
N GLU A 152 -16.61 15.60 -16.67
CA GLU A 152 -17.46 14.68 -15.92
C GLU A 152 -17.29 13.24 -16.46
N GLU A 153 -17.73 12.24 -15.70
CA GLU A 153 -17.69 10.84 -16.15
C GLU A 153 -18.50 10.61 -17.45
N SER A 154 -19.56 11.40 -17.66
CA SER A 154 -20.37 11.39 -18.88
C SER A 154 -19.62 11.87 -20.13
N ASP A 155 -18.46 12.52 -19.96
CA ASP A 155 -17.63 13.01 -21.08
C ASP A 155 -16.68 11.92 -21.62
N ILE A 156 -16.66 10.73 -21.01
CA ILE A 156 -15.83 9.59 -21.42
C ILE A 156 -16.70 8.34 -21.63
N ASN A 157 -16.13 7.32 -22.29
CA ASN A 157 -16.70 5.99 -22.33
C ASN A 157 -15.92 5.08 -21.37
N LEU A 158 -16.52 4.71 -20.25
CA LEU A 158 -15.85 3.99 -19.17
C LEU A 158 -16.27 2.52 -19.11
N ASP A 159 -15.30 1.61 -19.16
CA ASP A 159 -15.51 0.17 -19.04
C ASP A 159 -14.76 -0.42 -17.82
N SER A 160 -15.45 -1.25 -17.04
CA SER A 160 -14.82 -2.07 -16.00
C SER A 160 -14.20 -3.32 -16.63
N ILE A 161 -12.87 -3.42 -16.65
CA ILE A 161 -12.11 -4.44 -17.38
C ILE A 161 -11.33 -5.41 -16.48
N GLY A 162 -11.48 -5.32 -15.15
CA GLY A 162 -10.65 -6.05 -14.20
C GLY A 162 -9.17 -5.64 -14.33
N TYR A 163 -8.28 -6.55 -13.98
CA TYR A 163 -6.82 -6.33 -14.06
C TYR A 163 -6.23 -6.72 -15.45
N ASN A 164 -6.94 -6.38 -16.53
CA ASN A 164 -6.55 -6.71 -17.91
C ASN A 164 -6.06 -5.48 -18.72
N GLN A 165 -5.61 -4.43 -18.05
CA GLN A 165 -5.26 -3.15 -18.68
C GLN A 165 -4.23 -3.30 -19.80
N VAL A 166 -3.16 -4.07 -19.57
CA VAL A 166 -2.08 -4.29 -20.54
C VAL A 166 -2.61 -4.98 -21.78
N GLU A 167 -3.40 -6.05 -21.63
CA GLU A 167 -3.96 -6.80 -22.77
C GLU A 167 -4.98 -5.94 -23.54
N ALA A 168 -5.87 -5.23 -22.82
CA ALA A 168 -6.89 -4.39 -23.43
C ALA A 168 -6.30 -3.26 -24.28
N LEU A 169 -5.22 -2.62 -23.81
CA LEU A 169 -4.47 -1.60 -24.57
C LEU A 169 -3.69 -2.23 -25.73
N ALA A 170 -3.02 -3.36 -25.50
CA ALA A 170 -2.22 -4.01 -26.53
C ALA A 170 -3.08 -4.46 -27.73
N THR A 171 -4.34 -4.82 -27.50
CA THR A 171 -5.28 -5.30 -28.50
C THR A 171 -6.27 -4.23 -29.00
N ASP A 172 -6.05 -2.95 -28.65
CA ASP A 172 -6.89 -1.80 -29.05
C ASP A 172 -8.38 -1.93 -28.65
N GLN A 173 -8.67 -2.63 -27.56
CA GLN A 173 -10.02 -2.71 -27.00
C GLN A 173 -10.44 -1.40 -26.29
N ILE A 174 -9.45 -0.65 -25.78
CA ILE A 174 -9.59 0.63 -25.13
C ILE A 174 -8.50 1.59 -25.62
N GLU A 175 -8.73 2.89 -25.55
CA GLU A 175 -7.78 3.94 -25.93
C GLU A 175 -6.83 4.31 -24.80
N ALA A 176 -7.34 4.25 -23.55
CA ALA A 176 -6.57 4.51 -22.33
C ALA A 176 -6.98 3.58 -21.21
N ALA A 177 -6.11 3.41 -20.21
CA ALA A 177 -6.39 2.60 -19.03
C ALA A 177 -6.01 3.33 -17.76
N VAL A 178 -6.80 3.14 -16.71
CA VAL A 178 -6.42 3.51 -15.34
C VAL A 178 -5.47 2.44 -14.79
N ILE A 179 -4.33 2.88 -14.29
CA ILE A 179 -3.20 2.01 -13.92
C ILE A 179 -2.50 2.50 -12.65
N TYR A 180 -1.62 1.66 -12.12
CA TYR A 180 -0.56 2.10 -11.24
C TYR A 180 0.67 2.48 -12.08
N VAL A 181 1.10 3.74 -11.98
CA VAL A 181 2.11 4.36 -12.87
C VAL A 181 3.45 3.63 -12.91
N VAL A 182 3.75 2.82 -11.92
CA VAL A 182 4.99 2.03 -11.82
C VAL A 182 4.91 0.67 -12.51
N ASN A 183 3.70 0.13 -12.73
CA ASN A 183 3.47 -1.27 -13.15
C ASN A 183 3.14 -1.38 -14.63
N GLU A 184 1.90 -1.11 -15.04
CA GLU A 184 1.40 -1.36 -16.40
C GLU A 184 2.18 -0.60 -17.48
N PRO A 185 2.60 0.68 -17.30
CA PRO A 185 3.41 1.36 -18.31
C PRO A 185 4.77 0.68 -18.54
N THR A 186 5.35 0.06 -17.49
CA THR A 186 6.61 -0.68 -17.59
C THR A 186 6.41 -1.94 -18.42
N GLN A 187 5.32 -2.64 -18.21
CA GLN A 187 4.96 -3.84 -18.99
C GLN A 187 4.68 -3.50 -20.47
N LEU A 188 3.92 -2.46 -20.76
CA LEU A 188 3.61 -2.01 -22.12
C LEU A 188 4.88 -1.62 -22.89
N ARG A 189 5.80 -0.86 -22.26
CA ARG A 189 7.09 -0.50 -22.86
C ARG A 189 7.95 -1.74 -23.15
N ALA A 190 7.92 -2.74 -22.28
CA ALA A 190 8.63 -4.00 -22.50
C ALA A 190 8.05 -4.81 -23.69
N LEU A 191 6.75 -4.68 -23.95
CA LEU A 191 6.10 -5.23 -25.14
C LEU A 191 6.36 -4.43 -26.42
N GLY A 192 7.08 -3.30 -26.32
CA GLY A 192 7.48 -2.46 -27.47
C GLY A 192 6.51 -1.35 -27.81
N TYR A 193 5.54 -1.03 -26.92
CA TYR A 193 4.65 0.09 -27.13
C TYR A 193 5.27 1.39 -26.60
N ASP A 194 5.17 2.47 -27.39
CA ASP A 194 5.38 3.82 -26.90
C ASP A 194 4.11 4.27 -26.17
N VAL A 195 4.26 4.67 -24.91
CA VAL A 195 3.13 5.06 -24.07
C VAL A 195 3.40 6.35 -23.30
N ASP A 196 2.38 7.20 -23.25
CA ASP A 196 2.30 8.37 -22.40
C ASP A 196 1.55 8.03 -21.11
N VAL A 197 1.91 8.72 -20.02
CA VAL A 197 1.32 8.50 -18.70
C VAL A 197 0.92 9.85 -18.13
N VAL A 198 -0.29 9.95 -17.61
CA VAL A 198 -0.83 11.12 -16.91
C VAL A 198 -1.04 10.73 -15.44
N PRO A 199 -0.08 11.01 -14.54
CA PRO A 199 -0.20 10.68 -13.13
C PRO A 199 -1.23 11.56 -12.42
N VAL A 200 -2.00 11.01 -11.50
CA VAL A 200 -2.91 11.81 -10.64
C VAL A 200 -2.10 12.78 -9.77
N SER A 201 -0.95 12.35 -9.26
CA SER A 201 -0.08 13.13 -8.38
C SER A 201 0.46 14.43 -8.99
N ASP A 202 0.47 14.54 -10.33
CA ASP A 202 0.88 15.78 -11.01
C ASP A 202 -0.20 16.88 -10.91
N TYR A 203 -1.44 16.53 -10.59
CA TYR A 203 -2.60 17.42 -10.55
C TYR A 203 -3.19 17.60 -9.16
N VAL A 204 -3.25 16.51 -8.37
CA VAL A 204 -3.81 16.55 -7.03
C VAL A 204 -3.09 15.54 -6.10
N GLN A 205 -2.73 16.02 -4.92
CA GLN A 205 -2.22 15.14 -3.85
C GLN A 205 -3.41 14.47 -3.16
N LEU A 206 -3.44 13.12 -3.14
CA LEU A 206 -4.45 12.31 -2.49
C LEU A 206 -3.81 11.37 -1.46
N ALA A 207 -4.56 11.03 -0.41
CA ALA A 207 -4.14 10.03 0.56
C ALA A 207 -4.00 8.66 -0.13
N SER A 208 -2.79 8.11 -0.11
CA SER A 208 -2.41 6.93 -0.87
C SER A 208 -2.62 5.62 -0.08
N ASN A 209 -2.09 4.51 -0.62
CA ASN A 209 -2.16 3.21 0.05
C ASN A 209 -1.26 3.18 1.30
N GLY A 210 -1.78 2.59 2.36
CA GLY A 210 -1.07 2.47 3.62
C GLY A 210 -1.67 1.46 4.56
N LEU A 211 -1.14 1.45 5.77
CA LEU A 211 -1.55 0.56 6.84
C LEU A 211 -2.64 1.23 7.67
N ILE A 212 -3.74 0.53 7.85
CA ILE A 212 -4.79 0.89 8.80
C ILE A 212 -4.80 -0.02 10.01
N THR A 213 -5.38 0.50 11.08
CA THR A 213 -5.82 -0.23 12.27
C THR A 213 -7.23 0.24 12.66
N ASN A 214 -7.69 -0.06 13.89
CA ASN A 214 -8.96 0.42 14.41
C ASN A 214 -8.79 1.05 15.80
N GLU A 215 -9.78 1.84 16.22
CA GLU A 215 -9.76 2.55 17.50
C GLU A 215 -9.67 1.59 18.72
N THR A 216 -10.22 0.38 18.62
CA THR A 216 -10.11 -0.64 19.68
C THR A 216 -8.68 -1.10 19.84
N THR A 217 -7.99 -1.43 18.75
CA THR A 217 -6.56 -1.81 18.79
C THR A 217 -5.69 -0.66 19.30
N ILE A 218 -5.99 0.60 18.91
CA ILE A 218 -5.31 1.80 19.45
C ILE A 218 -5.45 1.89 20.96
N ALA A 219 -6.65 1.70 21.49
CA ALA A 219 -6.92 1.82 22.90
C ALA A 219 -6.35 0.68 23.75
N GLU A 220 -6.43 -0.55 23.25
CA GLU A 220 -6.09 -1.76 23.98
C GLU A 220 -4.61 -2.17 23.82
N ASN A 221 -4.03 -1.95 22.64
CA ASN A 221 -2.66 -2.39 22.34
C ASN A 221 -1.89 -1.39 21.43
N PRO A 222 -1.63 -0.16 21.88
CA PRO A 222 -0.91 0.85 21.08
C PRO A 222 0.54 0.43 20.78
N GLU A 223 1.12 -0.46 21.58
CA GLU A 223 2.48 -0.97 21.35
C GLU A 223 2.53 -1.93 20.15
N LEU A 224 1.50 -2.75 19.96
CA LEU A 224 1.38 -3.59 18.76
C LEU A 224 1.39 -2.73 17.48
N ILE A 225 0.68 -1.59 17.49
CA ILE A 225 0.66 -0.67 16.35
C ILE A 225 2.05 -0.09 16.10
N ARG A 226 2.71 0.40 17.17
CA ARG A 226 4.07 0.93 17.06
C ARG A 226 5.03 -0.10 16.50
N ASN A 227 4.96 -1.33 16.99
CA ASN A 227 5.78 -2.46 16.56
C ASN A 227 5.53 -2.80 15.09
N MET A 228 4.27 -2.87 14.67
CA MET A 228 3.88 -3.13 13.28
C MET A 228 4.39 -2.03 12.33
N VAL A 229 4.17 -0.77 12.68
CA VAL A 229 4.64 0.40 11.91
C VAL A 229 6.16 0.41 11.78
N GLN A 230 6.89 0.23 12.89
CA GLN A 230 8.35 0.27 12.89
C GLN A 230 8.96 -0.92 12.11
N ALA A 231 8.39 -2.11 12.21
CA ALA A 231 8.84 -3.26 11.42
C ALA A 231 8.61 -3.05 9.92
N THR A 232 7.47 -2.45 9.54
CA THR A 232 7.16 -2.10 8.16
C THR A 232 8.13 -1.04 7.62
N LEU A 233 8.41 0.01 8.38
CA LEU A 233 9.38 1.06 8.00
C LEU A 233 10.78 0.49 7.79
N ARG A 234 11.24 -0.42 8.64
CA ARG A 234 12.52 -1.15 8.44
C ARG A 234 12.52 -1.95 7.14
N GLY A 235 11.39 -2.57 6.81
CA GLY A 235 11.22 -3.30 5.54
C GLY A 235 11.29 -2.37 4.32
N ILE A 236 10.64 -1.20 4.38
CA ILE A 236 10.71 -0.16 3.35
C ILE A 236 12.16 0.32 3.18
N GLU A 237 12.81 0.72 4.26
CA GLU A 237 14.21 1.20 4.24
C GLU A 237 15.16 0.15 3.68
N TYR A 238 15.03 -1.10 4.12
CA TYR A 238 15.86 -2.19 3.62
C TYR A 238 15.67 -2.41 2.11
N THR A 239 14.42 -2.42 1.65
CA THR A 239 14.09 -2.59 0.23
C THR A 239 14.67 -1.47 -0.64
N ILE A 240 14.58 -0.23 -0.18
CA ILE A 240 15.16 0.93 -0.87
C ILE A 240 16.69 0.80 -1.02
N ASN A 241 17.36 0.32 0.03
CA ASN A 241 18.82 0.22 0.07
C ASN A 241 19.36 -1.07 -0.58
N ASN A 242 18.54 -2.12 -0.71
CA ASN A 242 18.95 -3.45 -1.19
C ASN A 242 17.94 -4.02 -2.21
N PRO A 243 17.68 -3.33 -3.35
CA PRO A 243 16.62 -3.71 -4.28
C PRO A 243 16.81 -5.08 -4.93
N GLU A 244 18.06 -5.49 -5.20
CA GLU A 244 18.34 -6.82 -5.76
C GLU A 244 17.96 -7.95 -4.80
N GLU A 245 18.38 -7.87 -3.55
CA GLU A 245 18.00 -8.86 -2.53
C GLU A 245 16.50 -8.83 -2.23
N ALA A 246 15.88 -7.65 -2.24
CA ALA A 246 14.45 -7.51 -2.09
C ALA A 246 13.68 -8.22 -3.22
N TYR A 247 14.18 -8.16 -4.46
CA TYR A 247 13.63 -8.90 -5.58
C TYR A 247 13.76 -10.43 -5.38
N GLU A 248 14.94 -10.91 -4.99
CA GLU A 248 15.17 -12.33 -4.68
C GLU A 248 14.23 -12.84 -3.58
N ILE A 249 13.96 -12.00 -2.58
CA ILE A 249 12.99 -12.32 -1.52
C ILE A 249 11.58 -12.46 -2.10
N CYS A 250 11.16 -11.59 -3.03
CA CYS A 250 9.84 -11.66 -3.66
C CYS A 250 9.58 -13.01 -4.34
N GLU A 251 10.59 -13.70 -4.85
CA GLU A 251 10.45 -15.02 -5.49
C GLU A 251 9.86 -16.10 -4.56
N LYS A 252 9.97 -15.91 -3.24
CA LYS A 252 9.42 -16.82 -2.24
C LYS A 252 7.91 -16.62 -2.02
N TYR A 253 7.39 -15.44 -2.37
CA TYR A 253 6.02 -15.02 -2.07
C TYR A 253 5.14 -14.89 -3.30
N ILE A 254 5.74 -14.74 -4.48
CA ILE A 254 5.02 -14.53 -5.73
C ILE A 254 5.16 -15.77 -6.60
N GLU A 255 4.06 -16.52 -6.70
CA GLU A 255 4.01 -17.70 -7.56
C GLU A 255 4.35 -17.31 -9.02
N ASN A 256 5.21 -18.09 -9.66
CA ASN A 256 5.64 -17.88 -11.04
C ASN A 256 6.44 -16.58 -11.32
N LEU A 257 6.95 -15.85 -10.31
CA LEU A 257 7.81 -14.70 -10.56
C LEU A 257 9.06 -15.09 -11.37
N ALA A 258 9.65 -16.24 -11.08
CA ALA A 258 10.82 -16.77 -11.80
C ALA A 258 10.55 -17.09 -13.28
N GLN A 259 9.28 -17.18 -13.73
CA GLN A 259 8.90 -17.36 -15.14
C GLN A 259 8.55 -16.03 -15.84
N ALA A 260 8.36 -14.95 -15.08
CA ALA A 260 8.13 -13.62 -15.63
C ALA A 260 9.41 -13.01 -16.23
N ASP A 261 9.29 -11.96 -17.04
CA ASP A 261 10.48 -11.21 -17.48
C ASP A 261 11.10 -10.49 -16.26
N GLU A 262 12.21 -11.01 -15.77
CA GLU A 262 12.93 -10.50 -14.60
C GLU A 262 13.26 -9.00 -14.72
N ARG A 263 13.67 -8.54 -15.93
CA ARG A 263 14.03 -7.14 -16.16
C ARG A 263 12.83 -6.23 -15.97
N VAL A 264 11.64 -6.67 -16.41
CA VAL A 264 10.38 -5.94 -16.25
C VAL A 264 10.01 -5.86 -14.78
N GLN A 265 10.04 -7.00 -14.08
CA GLN A 265 9.66 -7.04 -12.66
C GLN A 265 10.64 -6.25 -11.77
N LYS A 266 11.93 -6.33 -12.03
CA LYS A 266 12.94 -5.48 -11.36
C LYS A 266 12.69 -4.01 -11.64
N LYS A 267 12.30 -3.64 -12.87
CA LYS A 267 11.97 -2.26 -13.21
C LYS A 267 10.72 -1.76 -12.50
N VAL A 268 9.69 -2.60 -12.34
CA VAL A 268 8.51 -2.30 -11.53
C VAL A 268 8.92 -2.03 -10.07
N LEU A 269 9.78 -2.88 -9.49
CA LEU A 269 10.30 -2.68 -8.14
C LEU A 269 11.09 -1.38 -8.01
N GLU A 270 12.03 -1.11 -8.93
CA GLU A 270 12.81 0.13 -8.95
C GLU A 270 11.92 1.39 -9.02
N ASN A 271 10.89 1.36 -9.87
CA ASN A 271 9.94 2.45 -10.01
C ASN A 271 9.13 2.62 -8.71
N SER A 272 8.66 1.51 -8.10
CA SER A 272 7.93 1.53 -6.83
C SER A 272 8.77 2.14 -5.69
N ILE A 273 10.07 1.83 -5.64
CA ILE A 273 11.02 2.40 -4.67
C ILE A 273 11.01 3.94 -4.72
N GLN A 274 10.82 4.57 -5.88
CA GLN A 274 10.78 6.04 -5.95
C GLN A 274 9.56 6.60 -5.22
N PHE A 275 8.43 5.89 -5.21
CA PHE A 275 7.21 6.27 -4.50
C PHE A 275 7.25 5.97 -2.99
N TRP A 276 8.21 5.17 -2.52
CA TRP A 276 8.39 4.90 -1.09
C TRP A 276 9.40 5.82 -0.43
N LYS A 277 10.24 6.51 -1.23
CA LYS A 277 11.23 7.47 -0.74
C LYS A 277 10.53 8.76 -0.31
N ALA A 278 10.85 9.21 0.88
CA ALA A 278 10.43 10.50 1.41
C ALA A 278 11.44 10.99 2.45
N ASP A 279 11.41 12.27 2.75
CA ASP A 279 12.18 12.85 3.86
C ASP A 279 11.74 12.26 5.21
N GLN A 280 10.45 11.93 5.32
CA GLN A 280 9.86 11.27 6.49
C GLN A 280 9.02 10.06 6.03
N PRO A 281 9.64 8.88 5.85
CA PRO A 281 8.92 7.70 5.41
C PRO A 281 7.76 7.32 6.33
N GLY A 282 6.64 6.98 5.75
CA GLY A 282 5.43 6.62 6.48
C GLY A 282 4.52 7.78 6.84
N PHE A 283 5.01 9.02 6.73
CA PHE A 283 4.19 10.20 7.03
C PHE A 283 3.04 10.35 6.03
N SER A 284 1.88 10.72 6.54
CA SER A 284 0.70 11.01 5.73
C SER A 284 0.36 12.49 5.83
N ASP A 285 0.38 13.20 4.67
CA ASP A 285 0.15 14.64 4.63
C ASP A 285 -1.34 14.95 4.89
N PRO A 286 -1.66 15.79 5.90
CA PRO A 286 -3.03 16.24 6.14
C PRO A 286 -3.71 16.84 4.92
N LYS A 287 -2.95 17.52 4.04
CA LYS A 287 -3.50 18.12 2.82
C LYS A 287 -4.01 17.08 1.84
N ALA A 288 -3.33 15.93 1.75
CA ALA A 288 -3.78 14.81 0.92
C ALA A 288 -5.14 14.24 1.39
N TRP A 289 -5.39 14.23 2.70
CA TRP A 289 -6.67 13.83 3.28
C TRP A 289 -7.79 14.84 3.02
N GLU A 290 -7.50 16.13 3.12
CA GLU A 290 -8.46 17.18 2.76
C GLU A 290 -8.86 17.08 1.28
N ASN A 291 -7.90 16.91 0.40
CA ASN A 291 -8.16 16.75 -1.04
C ASN A 291 -8.95 15.47 -1.32
N MET A 292 -8.58 14.35 -0.71
CA MET A 292 -9.31 13.07 -0.85
C MET A 292 -10.78 13.23 -0.43
N GLN A 293 -11.03 13.88 0.72
CA GLN A 293 -12.38 14.13 1.19
C GLN A 293 -13.17 14.99 0.20
N ASN A 294 -12.57 16.04 -0.39
CA ASN A 294 -13.23 16.88 -1.37
C ASN A 294 -13.62 16.08 -2.61
N VAL A 295 -12.70 15.29 -3.17
CA VAL A 295 -12.99 14.41 -4.32
C VAL A 295 -14.14 13.45 -4.00
N LEU A 296 -14.18 12.84 -2.82
CA LEU A 296 -15.26 11.93 -2.44
C LEU A 296 -16.61 12.64 -2.25
N LEU A 297 -16.60 13.89 -1.77
CA LEU A 297 -17.80 14.76 -1.69
C LEU A 297 -18.33 15.11 -3.09
N ASP A 298 -17.43 15.52 -3.99
CA ASP A 298 -17.79 15.89 -5.37
C ASP A 298 -18.29 14.68 -6.17
N MET A 299 -17.77 13.49 -5.88
CA MET A 299 -18.31 12.23 -6.41
C MET A 299 -19.66 11.83 -5.79
N GLY A 300 -20.10 12.49 -4.72
CA GLY A 300 -21.30 12.09 -3.97
C GLY A 300 -21.13 10.79 -3.18
N LEU A 301 -19.90 10.32 -2.98
CA LEU A 301 -19.58 9.13 -2.17
C LEU A 301 -19.56 9.46 -0.66
N LEU A 302 -19.33 10.72 -0.31
CA LEU A 302 -19.56 11.27 1.01
C LEU A 302 -20.73 12.25 0.95
N SER A 303 -21.63 12.19 1.95
CA SER A 303 -22.77 13.11 2.06
C SER A 303 -22.43 14.40 2.81
N GLU A 304 -21.38 14.37 3.63
CA GLU A 304 -20.91 15.47 4.45
C GLU A 304 -19.42 15.29 4.81
N PRO A 305 -18.72 16.39 5.13
CA PRO A 305 -17.33 16.29 5.60
C PRO A 305 -17.20 15.50 6.91
N LEU A 306 -16.12 14.72 7.03
CA LEU A 306 -15.76 13.94 8.21
C LEU A 306 -14.73 14.69 9.06
N ASP A 307 -14.62 14.32 10.33
CA ASP A 307 -13.50 14.72 11.18
C ASP A 307 -12.24 13.95 10.77
N LEU A 308 -11.38 14.58 9.96
CA LEU A 308 -10.14 13.97 9.48
C LEU A 308 -9.14 13.66 10.60
N GLY A 309 -9.24 14.32 11.75
CA GLY A 309 -8.44 14.02 12.92
C GLY A 309 -8.68 12.62 13.51
N GLN A 310 -9.80 12.00 13.14
CA GLN A 310 -10.11 10.62 13.49
C GLN A 310 -9.73 9.62 12.38
N ALA A 311 -9.53 10.08 11.14
CA ALA A 311 -9.28 9.21 9.99
C ALA A 311 -7.83 8.72 9.92
N PHE A 312 -6.87 9.54 10.33
CA PHE A 312 -5.46 9.19 10.27
C PHE A 312 -4.67 9.77 11.45
N THR A 313 -3.50 9.19 11.72
CA THR A 313 -2.54 9.72 12.69
C THR A 313 -1.11 9.42 12.26
N ASN A 314 -0.21 10.36 12.49
CA ASN A 314 1.25 10.20 12.32
C ASN A 314 1.96 9.92 13.66
N GLU A 315 1.23 9.65 14.74
CA GLU A 315 1.80 9.48 16.10
C GLU A 315 2.79 8.31 16.20
N TYR A 316 2.59 7.28 15.38
CA TYR A 316 3.43 6.08 15.37
C TYR A 316 4.66 6.21 14.46
N ILE A 317 4.75 7.30 13.67
CA ILE A 317 5.89 7.59 12.80
C ILE A 317 6.95 8.30 13.63
N LYS A 318 8.06 7.62 13.94
CA LYS A 318 9.19 8.26 14.61
C LYS A 318 9.81 9.29 13.66
N GLN A 319 10.11 10.47 14.19
CA GLN A 319 11.12 11.32 13.55
C GLN A 319 12.43 10.53 13.58
N MET A 320 13.00 10.24 12.40
CA MET A 320 14.35 9.68 12.33
C MET A 320 15.29 10.78 12.81
N GLU A 321 15.92 10.55 13.98
CA GLU A 321 16.96 11.40 14.56
C GLU A 321 18.29 11.25 13.77
#